data_e2a82cb5e7ce0ad8a9fea950c8ff5f92
#
_entry.id   e2a82cb5e7ce0ad8a9fea950c8ff5f92
#
_cell.length_a   1.000
_cell.length_b   1.000
_cell.length_c   1.000
_cell.angle_alpha   90.00
_cell.angle_beta   90.00
_cell.angle_gamma   90.00
#
_symmetry.space_group_name_H-M   'P 1'
#
loop_
_entity.id
_entity.type
_entity.pdbx_description
1 polymer ?
#
loop_
_entity_poly.entity_id
_entity_poly.type
_entity_poly.pdbx_seq_one_letter_code
_entity_poly.pdbx_strand_id
1 'polypeptide(L)'
;MRQGIGTLSEKTVHAVMKNYYAPDTDMHEIPIENFVADIYTGQEIIEIQTRAFNKMRRKLDAFLPLYPVTIVYPIPHIKWLSWINEETGETSPKRKSPKTGNPYMAFIELYKIRPYLSNPNLHLKLALLDMEEYRLLNGWSRDKKKGSERYDRIPVKFAEE
;
A
#
# COMPACT_ATOMS: atom_id res chain seq x y z
N MET A 1 23.47 2.62 -0.01
CA MET A 1 22.32 2.81 0.88
C MET A 1 21.69 1.46 1.18
N ARG A 2 21.67 1.03 2.42
CA ARG A 2 20.87 -0.13 2.82
C ARG A 2 19.39 0.25 2.69
N GLN A 3 18.69 -0.25 1.68
CA GLN A 3 17.24 -0.15 1.62
C GLN A 3 16.69 -0.96 2.80
N GLY A 4 16.02 -0.27 3.72
CA GLY A 4 15.42 -0.95 4.88
C GLY A 4 14.35 -1.95 4.43
N ILE A 5 14.36 -3.12 5.04
CA ILE A 5 13.43 -4.25 4.77
C ILE A 5 11.94 -3.82 4.83
N GLY A 6 11.61 -2.78 5.60
CA GLY A 6 10.26 -2.22 5.65
C GLY A 6 9.76 -1.59 4.34
N THR A 7 10.64 -1.29 3.39
CA THR A 7 10.27 -0.71 2.08
C THR A 7 9.93 -1.76 1.03
N LEU A 8 10.35 -3.02 1.20
CA LEU A 8 10.06 -4.11 0.26
C LEU A 8 8.57 -4.47 0.26
N SER A 9 7.96 -4.61 1.42
CA SER A 9 6.54 -4.98 1.51
C SER A 9 5.60 -3.94 0.89
N GLU A 10 5.96 -2.65 0.99
CA GLU A 10 5.20 -1.59 0.33
C GLU A 10 5.40 -1.63 -1.17
N LYS A 11 6.62 -1.89 -1.65
CA LYS A 11 6.92 -1.98 -3.09
C LYS A 11 6.15 -3.12 -3.76
N THR A 12 6.04 -4.28 -3.11
CA THR A 12 5.29 -5.41 -3.65
C THR A 12 3.81 -5.09 -3.74
N VAL A 13 3.20 -4.54 -2.69
CA VAL A 13 1.80 -4.12 -2.72
C VAL A 13 1.57 -3.08 -3.81
N HIS A 14 2.41 -2.04 -3.90
CA HIS A 14 2.33 -1.03 -4.95
C HIS A 14 2.41 -1.64 -6.36
N ALA A 15 3.38 -2.52 -6.61
CA ALA A 15 3.56 -3.15 -7.91
C ALA A 15 2.35 -3.99 -8.32
N VAL A 16 1.84 -4.82 -7.40
CA VAL A 16 0.66 -5.65 -7.64
C VAL A 16 -0.57 -4.80 -7.92
N MET A 17 -0.79 -3.75 -7.13
CA MET A 17 -1.94 -2.86 -7.29
C MET A 17 -1.85 -2.03 -8.57
N LYS A 18 -0.67 -1.52 -8.93
CA LYS A 18 -0.49 -0.82 -10.21
C LYS A 18 -0.83 -1.72 -11.40
N ASN A 19 -0.34 -2.95 -11.40
CA ASN A 19 -0.64 -3.91 -12.46
C ASN A 19 -2.12 -4.31 -12.52
N TYR A 20 -2.79 -4.33 -11.37
CA TYR A 20 -4.22 -4.63 -11.32
C TYR A 20 -5.07 -3.50 -11.92
N TYR A 21 -4.81 -2.24 -11.54
CA TYR A 21 -5.57 -1.08 -12.02
C TYR A 21 -5.18 -0.63 -13.42
N ALA A 22 -3.94 -0.85 -13.82
CA ALA A 22 -3.44 -0.55 -15.16
C ALA A 22 -2.46 -1.64 -15.61
N PRO A 23 -2.94 -2.69 -16.31
CA PRO A 23 -2.07 -3.73 -16.85
C PRO A 23 -1.03 -3.22 -17.85
N ASP A 24 -1.32 -2.09 -18.51
CA ASP A 24 -0.37 -1.42 -19.40
C ASP A 24 0.66 -0.64 -18.58
N THR A 25 1.90 -1.11 -18.59
CA THR A 25 3.00 -0.49 -17.85
C THR A 25 3.40 0.88 -18.38
N ASP A 26 3.02 1.23 -19.60
CA ASP A 26 3.28 2.57 -20.16
C ASP A 26 2.47 3.66 -19.46
N MET A 27 1.45 3.28 -18.70
CA MET A 27 0.67 4.19 -17.84
C MET A 27 1.29 4.40 -16.44
N HIS A 28 2.35 3.68 -16.08
CA HIS A 28 2.96 3.73 -14.76
C HIS A 28 4.05 4.79 -14.64
N GLU A 29 4.21 5.35 -13.44
CA GLU A 29 5.31 6.26 -13.09
C GLU A 29 5.40 7.47 -14.04
N ILE A 30 4.27 8.09 -14.34
CA ILE A 30 4.20 9.18 -15.31
C ILE A 30 4.53 10.53 -14.64
N PRO A 31 5.53 11.26 -15.14
CA PRO A 31 5.80 12.62 -14.66
C PRO A 31 4.64 13.58 -14.99
N ILE A 32 4.11 14.23 -13.97
CA ILE A 32 3.08 15.27 -14.11
C ILE A 32 3.50 16.43 -13.20
N GLU A 33 3.71 17.62 -13.78
CA GLU A 33 4.29 18.77 -13.09
C GLU A 33 5.65 18.38 -12.44
N ASN A 34 5.81 18.65 -11.16
CA ASN A 34 7.03 18.34 -10.42
C ASN A 34 6.94 17.01 -9.65
N PHE A 35 5.97 16.16 -9.98
CA PHE A 35 5.69 14.90 -9.30
C PHE A 35 5.59 13.75 -10.29
N VAL A 36 5.65 12.54 -9.76
CA VAL A 36 5.43 11.31 -10.51
C VAL A 36 4.12 10.68 -10.06
N ALA A 37 3.19 10.51 -10.98
CA ALA A 37 1.94 9.78 -10.73
C ALA A 37 2.19 8.28 -10.79
N ASP A 38 1.62 7.51 -9.86
CA ASP A 38 1.73 6.04 -9.89
C ASP A 38 1.14 5.47 -11.17
N ILE A 39 -0.04 5.97 -11.56
CA ILE A 39 -0.73 5.61 -12.81
C ILE A 39 -1.35 6.88 -13.41
N TYR A 40 -1.20 7.05 -14.72
CA TYR A 40 -1.93 8.03 -15.49
C TYR A 40 -2.54 7.38 -16.73
N THR A 41 -3.86 7.37 -16.82
CA THR A 41 -4.61 6.70 -17.90
C THR A 41 -4.84 7.57 -19.12
N GLY A 42 -4.38 8.81 -19.12
CA GLY A 42 -4.71 9.84 -20.10
C GLY A 42 -5.94 10.67 -19.71
N GLN A 43 -6.73 10.22 -18.75
CA GLN A 43 -7.96 10.88 -18.29
C GLN A 43 -7.96 11.14 -16.77
N GLU A 44 -7.38 10.25 -16.02
CA GLU A 44 -7.32 10.32 -14.55
C GLU A 44 -5.96 9.87 -14.01
N ILE A 45 -5.67 10.28 -12.79
CA ILE A 45 -4.52 9.82 -12.02
C ILE A 45 -5.00 8.84 -10.96
N ILE A 46 -4.30 7.72 -10.81
CA ILE A 46 -4.53 6.76 -9.73
C ILE A 46 -3.27 6.67 -8.89
N GLU A 47 -3.40 7.00 -7.61
CA GLU A 47 -2.32 6.94 -6.62
C GLU A 47 -2.58 5.79 -5.64
N ILE A 48 -1.61 4.93 -5.45
CA ILE A 48 -1.70 3.82 -4.49
C ILE A 48 -0.96 4.23 -3.22
N GLN A 49 -1.70 4.44 -2.15
CA GLN A 49 -1.14 4.94 -0.90
C GLN A 49 -1.47 4.01 0.25
N THR A 50 -0.46 3.42 0.85
CA THR A 50 -0.60 2.43 1.93
C THR A 50 -0.61 3.03 3.33
N ARG A 51 -0.11 4.26 3.47
CA ARG A 51 -0.03 5.00 4.74
C ARG A 51 0.41 6.45 4.50
N ALA A 52 0.48 7.23 5.59
CA ALA A 52 1.05 8.57 5.59
C ALA A 52 0.45 9.51 4.52
N PHE A 53 -0.89 9.58 4.44
CA PHE A 53 -1.62 10.40 3.47
C PHE A 53 -1.24 11.88 3.53
N ASN A 54 -0.74 12.37 4.66
CA ASN A 54 -0.22 13.73 4.77
C ASN A 54 0.90 14.04 3.75
N LYS A 55 1.66 13.03 3.32
CA LYS A 55 2.71 13.20 2.30
C LYS A 55 2.15 13.43 0.90
N MET A 56 0.88 13.11 0.66
CA MET A 56 0.20 13.32 -0.62
C MET A 56 -0.26 14.77 -0.83
N ARG A 57 -0.34 15.60 0.20
CA ARG A 57 -0.94 16.93 0.11
C ARG A 57 -0.38 17.76 -1.04
N ARG A 58 0.95 17.83 -1.18
CA ARG A 58 1.60 18.58 -2.27
C ARG A 58 1.30 18.00 -3.65
N LYS A 59 1.23 16.67 -3.78
CA LYS A 59 0.78 16.02 -5.01
C LYS A 59 -0.68 16.36 -5.33
N LEU A 60 -1.56 16.30 -4.35
CA LEU A 60 -2.96 16.64 -4.52
C LEU A 60 -3.16 18.10 -4.93
N ASP A 61 -2.39 19.04 -4.36
CA ASP A 61 -2.38 20.43 -4.78
C ASP A 61 -2.02 20.59 -6.27
N ALA A 62 -1.08 19.79 -6.76
CA ALA A 62 -0.64 19.84 -8.15
C ALA A 62 -1.59 19.11 -9.11
N PHE A 63 -2.14 17.96 -8.71
CA PHE A 63 -2.89 17.07 -9.61
C PHE A 63 -4.37 17.41 -9.71
N LEU A 64 -5.04 17.75 -8.61
CA LEU A 64 -6.48 17.97 -8.58
C LEU A 64 -6.97 19.10 -9.49
N PRO A 65 -6.21 20.20 -9.72
CA PRO A 65 -6.60 21.22 -10.69
C PRO A 65 -6.56 20.72 -12.15
N LEU A 66 -5.80 19.68 -12.44
CA LEU A 66 -5.53 19.19 -13.80
C LEU A 66 -6.37 17.98 -14.16
N TYR A 67 -6.54 17.03 -13.23
CA TYR A 67 -7.16 15.73 -13.48
C TYR A 67 -7.98 15.24 -12.29
N PRO A 68 -8.97 14.39 -12.53
CA PRO A 68 -9.53 13.55 -11.47
C PRO A 68 -8.42 12.68 -10.87
N VAL A 69 -8.40 12.56 -9.56
CA VAL A 69 -7.42 11.75 -8.81
C VAL A 69 -8.16 10.72 -7.98
N THR A 70 -7.84 9.46 -8.18
CA THR A 70 -8.31 8.36 -7.34
C THR A 70 -7.19 7.90 -6.42
N ILE A 71 -7.38 7.99 -5.11
CA ILE A 71 -6.49 7.36 -4.13
C ILE A 71 -7.00 5.96 -3.86
N VAL A 72 -6.17 4.97 -4.12
CA VAL A 72 -6.42 3.58 -3.74
C VAL A 72 -5.69 3.31 -2.42
N TYR A 73 -6.44 2.97 -1.40
CA TYR A 73 -5.90 2.61 -0.08
C TYR A 73 -6.06 1.10 0.16
N PRO A 74 -4.98 0.31 -0.02
CA PRO A 74 -4.99 -1.11 0.27
C PRO A 74 -5.09 -1.36 1.78
N ILE A 75 -6.11 -2.09 2.20
CA ILE A 75 -6.34 -2.47 3.60
C ILE A 75 -6.21 -3.99 3.70
N PRO A 76 -5.27 -4.53 4.49
CA PRO A 76 -5.20 -5.96 4.73
C PRO A 76 -6.47 -6.45 5.44
N HIS A 77 -7.28 -7.24 4.74
CA HIS A 77 -8.49 -7.85 5.30
C HIS A 77 -8.11 -9.08 6.12
N ILE A 78 -7.77 -10.19 5.47
CA ILE A 78 -7.22 -11.38 6.12
C ILE A 78 -5.74 -11.48 5.80
N LYS A 79 -4.92 -11.70 6.82
CA LYS A 79 -3.50 -11.96 6.65
C LYS A 79 -3.15 -13.37 7.08
N TRP A 80 -2.40 -14.03 6.22
CA TRP A 80 -1.77 -15.30 6.50
C TRP A 80 -0.29 -15.07 6.76
N LEU A 81 0.19 -15.45 7.94
CA LEU A 81 1.55 -15.22 8.39
C LEU A 81 2.39 -16.47 8.21
N SER A 82 3.58 -16.31 7.67
CA SER A 82 4.63 -17.33 7.61
C SER A 82 5.93 -16.73 8.14
N TRP A 83 6.71 -17.55 8.81
CA TRP A 83 8.00 -17.18 9.36
C TRP A 83 9.11 -17.81 8.51
N ILE A 84 10.12 -17.05 8.19
CA ILE A 84 11.30 -17.50 7.46
C ILE A 84 12.46 -17.53 8.42
N ASN A 85 13.10 -18.68 8.57
CA ASN A 85 14.36 -18.79 9.29
C ASN A 85 15.46 -18.18 8.42
N GLU A 86 16.12 -17.12 8.90
CA GLU A 86 17.13 -16.39 8.15
C GLU A 86 18.38 -17.24 7.83
N GLU A 87 18.72 -18.21 8.71
CA GLU A 87 19.90 -19.05 8.54
C GLU A 87 19.65 -20.23 7.61
N THR A 88 18.47 -20.88 7.72
CA THR A 88 18.16 -22.11 6.96
C THR A 88 17.32 -21.86 5.73
N GLY A 89 16.63 -20.72 5.64
CA GLY A 89 15.65 -20.42 4.59
C GLY A 89 14.33 -21.18 4.74
N GLU A 90 14.17 -22.00 5.79
CA GLU A 90 12.94 -22.74 6.04
C GLU A 90 11.77 -21.81 6.35
N THR A 91 10.60 -22.13 5.78
CA THR A 91 9.37 -21.37 5.97
C THR A 91 8.38 -22.16 6.82
N SER A 92 7.83 -21.54 7.85
CA SER A 92 6.80 -22.17 8.67
C SER A 92 5.48 -22.31 7.89
N PRO A 93 4.59 -23.24 8.31
CA PRO A 93 3.23 -23.28 7.80
C PRO A 93 2.49 -21.95 7.98
N LYS A 94 1.60 -21.64 7.05
CA LYS A 94 0.79 -20.41 7.11
C LYS A 94 -0.15 -20.43 8.32
N ARG A 95 -0.20 -19.33 9.04
CA ARG A 95 -1.09 -19.11 10.18
C ARG A 95 -1.93 -17.86 9.94
N LYS A 96 -3.25 -17.98 10.12
CA LYS A 96 -4.15 -16.83 10.04
C LYS A 96 -3.88 -15.86 11.18
N SER A 97 -3.71 -14.57 10.85
CA SER A 97 -3.64 -13.50 11.83
C SER A 97 -5.00 -13.33 12.52
N PRO A 98 -5.05 -13.09 13.84
CA PRO A 98 -6.32 -12.80 14.53
C PRO A 98 -6.89 -11.43 14.16
N LYS A 99 -6.07 -10.52 13.59
CA LYS A 99 -6.52 -9.19 13.17
C LYS A 99 -7.13 -9.26 11.78
N THR A 100 -8.37 -8.76 11.67
CA THR A 100 -9.07 -8.58 10.40
C THR A 100 -9.20 -7.08 10.13
N GLY A 101 -8.78 -6.64 8.95
CA GLY A 101 -8.95 -5.25 8.53
C GLY A 101 -10.39 -4.94 8.14
N ASN A 102 -10.75 -3.67 8.22
CA ASN A 102 -12.06 -3.17 7.85
C ASN A 102 -11.96 -1.74 7.28
N PRO A 103 -12.99 -1.25 6.56
CA PRO A 103 -12.96 0.07 5.92
C PRO A 103 -12.74 1.24 6.88
N TYR A 104 -13.16 1.11 8.14
CA TYR A 104 -13.04 2.19 9.14
C TYR A 104 -11.58 2.53 9.48
N MET A 105 -10.65 1.63 9.18
CA MET A 105 -9.21 1.89 9.33
C MET A 105 -8.73 3.07 8.46
N ALA A 106 -9.48 3.41 7.41
CA ALA A 106 -9.16 4.53 6.53
C ALA A 106 -9.31 5.89 7.21
N PHE A 107 -10.16 6.05 8.22
CA PHE A 107 -10.42 7.35 8.82
C PHE A 107 -9.18 8.06 9.36
N ILE A 108 -8.24 7.33 9.93
CA ILE A 108 -6.99 7.90 10.44
C ILE A 108 -6.18 8.55 9.31
N GLU A 109 -6.12 7.90 8.16
CA GLU A 109 -5.41 8.41 6.98
C GLU A 109 -6.19 9.53 6.29
N LEU A 110 -7.51 9.40 6.15
CA LEU A 110 -8.36 10.41 5.54
C LEU A 110 -8.33 11.74 6.31
N TYR A 111 -8.26 11.68 7.62
CA TYR A 111 -8.14 12.90 8.44
C TYR A 111 -6.91 13.74 8.06
N LYS A 112 -5.82 13.10 7.65
CA LYS A 112 -4.58 13.77 7.25
C LYS A 112 -4.71 14.57 5.95
N ILE A 113 -5.72 14.25 5.13
CA ILE A 113 -6.05 14.96 3.88
C ILE A 113 -7.43 15.60 3.92
N ARG A 114 -7.97 15.86 5.10
CA ARG A 114 -9.29 16.44 5.32
C ARG A 114 -9.60 17.65 4.42
N PRO A 115 -8.69 18.62 4.20
CA PRO A 115 -8.98 19.78 3.35
C PRO A 115 -9.33 19.43 1.90
N TYR A 116 -8.94 18.25 1.41
CA TYR A 116 -9.14 17.82 0.03
C TYR A 116 -10.41 16.98 -0.16
N LEU A 117 -11.00 16.46 0.92
CA LEU A 117 -12.13 15.52 0.84
C LEU A 117 -13.39 16.10 0.22
N SER A 118 -13.54 17.41 0.21
CA SER A 118 -14.65 18.11 -0.45
C SER A 118 -14.40 18.42 -1.92
N ASN A 119 -13.19 18.16 -2.42
CA ASN A 119 -12.87 18.42 -3.82
C ASN A 119 -13.57 17.38 -4.72
N PRO A 120 -14.40 17.82 -5.71
CA PRO A 120 -15.15 16.89 -6.56
C PRO A 120 -14.26 16.04 -7.48
N ASN A 121 -13.01 16.42 -7.69
CA ASN A 121 -12.04 15.66 -8.48
C ASN A 121 -11.31 14.59 -7.66
N LEU A 122 -11.48 14.55 -6.34
CA LEU A 122 -10.88 13.54 -5.50
C LEU A 122 -11.83 12.36 -5.31
N HIS A 123 -11.37 11.18 -5.69
CA HIS A 123 -12.05 9.91 -5.50
C HIS A 123 -11.23 9.02 -4.59
N LEU A 124 -11.91 8.13 -3.86
CA LEU A 124 -11.30 7.24 -2.91
C LEU A 124 -11.77 5.82 -3.12
N LYS A 125 -10.83 4.89 -3.19
CA LYS A 125 -11.09 3.46 -3.22
C LYS A 125 -10.43 2.78 -2.03
N LEU A 126 -11.21 2.06 -1.25
CA LEU A 126 -10.72 1.26 -0.13
C LEU A 126 -10.68 -0.19 -0.58
N ALA A 127 -9.49 -0.68 -0.91
CA ALA A 127 -9.31 -2.04 -1.39
C ALA A 127 -9.01 -2.99 -0.21
N LEU A 128 -9.98 -3.80 0.19
CA LEU A 128 -9.78 -4.83 1.20
C LEU A 128 -9.16 -6.06 0.54
N LEU A 129 -7.95 -6.40 0.95
CA LEU A 129 -7.15 -7.43 0.33
C LEU A 129 -6.81 -8.53 1.33
N ASP A 130 -7.02 -9.77 0.94
CA ASP A 130 -6.41 -10.91 1.62
C ASP A 130 -4.94 -10.96 1.20
N MET A 131 -4.04 -11.09 2.18
CA MET A 131 -2.60 -11.00 1.97
C MET A 131 -1.87 -12.14 2.64
N GLU A 132 -0.74 -12.51 2.06
CA GLU A 132 0.29 -13.31 2.71
C GLU A 132 1.40 -12.40 3.22
N GLU A 133 1.78 -12.54 4.49
CA GLU A 133 2.85 -11.78 5.11
C GLU A 133 3.96 -12.74 5.55
N TYR A 134 5.16 -12.48 5.06
CA TYR A 134 6.36 -13.21 5.45
C TYR A 134 7.17 -12.38 6.44
N ARG A 135 7.65 -13.02 7.50
CA ARG A 135 8.44 -12.38 8.54
C ARG A 135 9.74 -13.15 8.76
N LEU A 136 10.83 -12.43 8.93
CA LEU A 136 12.10 -13.03 9.30
C LEU A 136 12.08 -13.41 10.79
N LEU A 137 12.49 -14.63 11.08
CA LEU A 137 12.65 -15.13 12.44
C LEU A 137 14.05 -14.74 12.95
N ASN A 138 14.24 -13.46 13.25
CA ASN A 138 15.52 -12.91 13.73
C ASN A 138 15.48 -12.44 15.19
N GLY A 139 14.41 -12.74 15.91
CA GLY A 139 14.26 -12.55 17.34
C GLY A 139 13.89 -11.14 17.83
N TRP A 140 14.16 -10.08 17.04
CA TRP A 140 13.86 -8.70 17.44
C TRP A 140 13.50 -7.81 16.27
N SER A 141 12.39 -7.09 16.39
CA SER A 141 12.07 -5.99 15.47
C SER A 141 12.88 -4.74 15.84
N ARG A 142 13.03 -3.78 14.89
CA ARG A 142 13.66 -2.47 15.14
C ARG A 142 13.04 -1.72 16.32
N ASP A 143 11.75 -1.94 16.58
CA ASP A 143 11.01 -1.32 17.70
C ASP A 143 11.25 -2.03 19.04
N LYS A 144 12.26 -2.90 19.14
CA LYS A 144 12.60 -3.71 20.32
C LYS A 144 11.45 -4.57 20.87
N LYS A 145 10.42 -4.80 20.07
CA LYS A 145 9.35 -5.74 20.39
C LYS A 145 9.80 -7.14 19.98
N LYS A 146 9.61 -8.10 20.89
CA LYS A 146 9.88 -9.51 20.62
C LYS A 146 9.08 -9.94 19.39
N GLY A 147 9.76 -10.38 18.34
CA GLY A 147 9.09 -10.77 17.11
C GLY A 147 10.06 -10.89 15.96
N SER A 148 9.71 -10.33 14.86
CA SER A 148 10.47 -10.41 13.61
C SER A 148 10.40 -9.11 12.84
N GLU A 149 11.37 -8.88 12.00
CA GLU A 149 11.23 -7.90 10.93
C GLU A 149 10.25 -8.43 9.88
N ARG A 150 9.35 -7.55 9.42
CA ARG A 150 8.50 -7.86 8.29
C ARG A 150 9.35 -7.91 7.03
N TYR A 151 9.28 -9.03 6.31
CA TYR A 151 10.06 -9.24 5.11
C TYR A 151 9.28 -8.84 3.86
N ASP A 152 8.07 -9.37 3.67
CA ASP A 152 7.23 -9.05 2.52
C ASP A 152 5.74 -9.21 2.83
N ARG A 153 4.92 -8.55 2.03
CA ARG A 153 3.46 -8.64 2.10
C ARG A 153 2.92 -8.69 0.68
N ILE A 154 2.27 -9.80 0.35
CA ILE A 154 1.81 -10.11 -1.00
C ILE A 154 0.28 -10.15 -1.01
N PRO A 155 -0.40 -9.28 -1.77
CA PRO A 155 -1.83 -9.40 -2.03
C PRO A 155 -2.13 -10.68 -2.82
N VAL A 156 -3.11 -11.44 -2.38
CA VAL A 156 -3.50 -12.71 -3.04
C VAL A 156 -4.93 -12.70 -3.56
N LYS A 157 -5.82 -11.88 -2.97
CA LYS A 157 -7.23 -11.83 -3.33
C LYS A 157 -7.87 -10.52 -2.89
N PHE A 158 -8.76 -9.97 -3.73
CA PHE A 158 -9.70 -8.96 -3.29
C PHE A 158 -10.80 -9.59 -2.44
N ALA A 159 -11.04 -9.02 -1.25
CA ALA A 159 -12.19 -9.36 -0.43
C ALA A 159 -13.36 -8.43 -0.76
N GLU A 160 -13.07 -7.11 -0.88
CA GLU A 160 -14.04 -6.07 -1.19
C GLU A 160 -13.30 -4.82 -1.72
N GLU A 161 -13.99 -4.03 -2.54
CA GLU A 161 -13.51 -2.74 -3.05
C GLU A 161 -14.60 -1.66 -2.91
#